data_16d2cc6dda75b0b372d89dcb9b9c0c24
#
_entry.id   16d2cc6dda75b0b372d89dcb9b9c0c24
#
_cell.length_a   1.000
_cell.length_b   1.000
_cell.length_c   1.000
_cell.angle_alpha   90.00
_cell.angle_beta   90.00
_cell.angle_gamma   90.00
#
_symmetry.space_group_name_H-M   'P 1'
#
loop_
_entity.id
_entity.type
_entity.pdbx_description
1 polymer ?
#
loop_
_entity_poly.entity_id
_entity_poly.type
_entity_poly.pdbx_seq_one_letter_code
_entity_poly.pdbx_strand_id
1 'polypeptide(L)'
;MISCLVNHLHLPHGSKLVAGKTVVDTQHGLFFALFFTIVYYLITRWRQKIRNSIPFHVLTMIELAAIITFVACCIYLLVYLGTTLVHHSHLLDDEEEEEEETSNCDVISGVKKDVVILATEKETVTKEEEALIRAVVAGRIPSYSLESKLGDCQRAAFVRRMALERLTGKSLEGLPLEGPXXXPMGTTEGCLVASTNRGCKAIYVSGGATSVLLKDGMTRAPVVRFGSAKRAAELKFFLEEPLNFDTLASVFNKSSRFGRLQTIRCAIAGKNLYIRFSCSTGDAMGMNMVSKGVENVLDYLHAWFPDMDVIGISGNYCSDKKAAAVNWIEGRGKSVVCEAIIKEQVVKNVLKTTVASLVELNMLKNLTGSAMAGAVGGFNAHASNLVSAVFIATGQDPAQNIESSHCITMMEAVNEGKDLHVSVTMPSIEVGTVGGGTQLPSQSACLNMLGVKGANKESAGSNARQLAKVVAAVVLAGELSLMSAIAAGQLVKSHMKYNRSNIDIRATN
;
A
#
# COMPACT_ATOMS: atom_id res chain seq x y z
N MET A 1 23.90 3.33 25.14
CA MET A 1 22.68 2.76 24.55
C MET A 1 21.56 2.60 25.59
N ILE A 2 21.82 2.12 26.81
CA ILE A 2 20.86 2.03 27.89
C ILE A 2 20.40 3.44 28.38
N SER A 3 21.32 4.41 28.38
CA SER A 3 21.01 5.82 28.77
C SER A 3 20.07 6.54 27.79
N CYS A 4 19.97 6.09 26.53
CA CYS A 4 19.12 6.70 25.53
C CYS A 4 17.67 6.19 25.58
N LEU A 5 17.46 4.99 26.10
CA LEU A 5 16.13 4.36 26.19
C LEU A 5 15.32 4.82 27.41
N VAL A 6 16.02 5.29 28.47
CA VAL A 6 15.36 5.71 29.71
C VAL A 6 14.79 7.15 29.60
N ASN A 7 15.34 7.96 28.69
CA ASN A 7 14.92 9.38 28.57
C ASN A 7 13.71 9.64 27.66
N HIS A 8 13.09 8.59 27.10
CA HIS A 8 11.95 8.77 26.17
C HIS A 8 10.59 8.28 26.69
N LEU A 9 10.52 7.90 27.98
CA LEU A 9 9.24 7.55 28.62
C LEU A 9 8.77 8.70 29.52
N HIS A 10 8.28 9.78 28.91
CA HIS A 10 7.53 10.82 29.62
C HIS A 10 6.06 10.40 29.76
N LEU A 11 5.67 10.02 30.97
CA LEU A 11 4.25 9.87 31.35
C LEU A 11 3.70 11.20 31.84
N PRO A 12 2.50 11.60 31.46
CA PRO A 12 1.89 12.84 31.94
C PRO A 12 1.47 12.73 33.41
N HIS A 13 1.77 13.75 34.19
CA HIS A 13 1.35 13.87 35.57
C HIS A 13 -0.16 14.18 35.67
N GLY A 14 -0.85 13.43 36.48
CA GLY A 14 -2.13 13.80 37.03
C GLY A 14 -3.29 12.80 36.88
N SER A 15 -3.28 11.76 37.68
CA SER A 15 -4.49 11.08 38.19
C SER A 15 -4.11 10.13 39.30
N LYS A 16 -4.91 10.06 40.32
CA LYS A 16 -4.74 9.19 41.49
C LYS A 16 -4.72 7.72 41.04
N LEU A 17 -3.57 7.08 41.15
CA LEU A 17 -3.38 5.66 40.85
C LEU A 17 -3.70 4.77 42.05
N VAL A 18 -4.47 3.74 41.83
CA VAL A 18 -4.75 2.68 42.79
C VAL A 18 -3.47 1.84 42.98
N ALA A 19 -3.10 1.57 44.21
CA ALA A 19 -1.82 0.94 44.64
C ALA A 19 -1.47 -0.41 43.99
N GLY A 20 -2.43 -1.07 43.34
CA GLY A 20 -2.20 -2.35 42.67
C GLY A 20 -1.51 -2.27 41.30
N LYS A 21 -1.68 -1.18 40.56
CA LYS A 21 -1.15 -1.04 39.20
C LYS A 21 0.35 -0.74 39.15
N THR A 22 0.87 -0.05 40.15
CA THR A 22 2.30 0.32 40.23
C THR A 22 3.23 -0.86 40.50
N VAL A 23 2.76 -1.89 41.21
CA VAL A 23 3.57 -3.09 41.53
C VAL A 23 3.75 -3.96 40.28
N VAL A 24 2.71 -4.11 39.47
CA VAL A 24 2.73 -4.91 38.23
C VAL A 24 3.67 -4.28 37.19
N ASP A 25 3.62 -2.97 37.03
CA ASP A 25 4.50 -2.26 36.08
C ASP A 25 5.98 -2.35 36.47
N THR A 26 6.28 -2.33 37.78
CA THR A 26 7.65 -2.47 38.28
C THR A 26 8.19 -3.89 38.05
N GLN A 27 7.36 -4.91 38.23
CA GLN A 27 7.76 -6.32 38.01
C GLN A 27 8.07 -6.58 36.53
N HIS A 28 7.26 -6.06 35.63
CA HIS A 28 7.53 -6.19 34.18
C HIS A 28 8.80 -5.44 33.76
N GLY A 29 9.05 -4.27 34.32
CA GLY A 29 10.28 -3.52 34.07
C GLY A 29 11.54 -4.29 34.46
N LEU A 30 11.52 -4.89 35.65
CA LEU A 30 12.64 -5.71 36.15
C LEU A 30 12.83 -6.99 35.31
N PHE A 31 11.73 -7.61 34.89
CA PHE A 31 11.76 -8.80 34.03
C PHE A 31 12.43 -8.48 32.66
N PHE A 32 12.04 -7.39 32.01
CA PHE A 32 12.63 -7.02 30.72
C PHE A 32 14.11 -6.62 30.87
N ALA A 33 14.46 -5.94 31.95
CA ALA A 33 15.87 -5.62 32.24
C ALA A 33 16.72 -6.89 32.38
N LEU A 34 16.24 -7.87 33.12
CA LEU A 34 16.89 -9.17 33.28
C LEU A 34 17.02 -9.91 31.93
N PHE A 35 15.93 -9.98 31.16
CA PHE A 35 15.90 -10.63 29.85
C PHE A 35 16.96 -10.05 28.92
N PHE A 36 16.99 -8.72 28.75
CA PHE A 36 17.97 -8.07 27.86
C PHE A 36 19.40 -8.20 28.35
N THR A 37 19.61 -8.24 29.66
CA THR A 37 20.94 -8.46 30.25
C THR A 37 21.45 -9.85 29.90
N ILE A 38 20.61 -10.87 30.02
CA ILE A 38 20.95 -12.27 29.67
C ILE A 38 21.25 -12.40 28.18
N VAL A 39 20.42 -11.80 27.31
CA VAL A 39 20.64 -11.80 25.85
C VAL A 39 21.97 -11.17 25.52
N TYR A 40 22.27 -10.01 26.08
CA TYR A 40 23.54 -9.29 25.86
C TYR A 40 24.74 -10.15 26.32
N TYR A 41 24.63 -10.78 27.49
CA TYR A 41 25.69 -11.65 28.01
C TYR A 41 25.94 -12.84 27.07
N LEU A 42 24.87 -13.53 26.62
CA LEU A 42 25.01 -14.69 25.71
C LEU A 42 25.64 -14.30 24.38
N ILE A 43 25.19 -13.19 23.78
CA ILE A 43 25.76 -12.68 22.51
C ILE A 43 27.25 -12.37 22.68
N THR A 44 27.61 -11.72 23.77
CA THR A 44 29.01 -11.34 24.04
C THR A 44 29.89 -12.59 24.19
N ARG A 45 29.41 -13.58 24.94
CA ARG A 45 30.16 -14.85 25.17
C ARG A 45 30.25 -15.63 23.85
N TRP A 46 29.22 -15.69 23.04
CA TRP A 46 29.27 -16.37 21.74
C TRP A 46 30.26 -15.69 20.78
N ARG A 47 30.29 -14.37 20.75
CA ARG A 47 31.29 -13.61 19.98
C ARG A 47 32.73 -13.91 20.43
N GLN A 48 32.93 -14.04 21.75
CA GLN A 48 34.23 -14.38 22.31
C GLN A 48 34.63 -15.81 21.93
N LYS A 49 33.69 -16.76 21.97
CA LYS A 49 33.94 -18.15 21.55
C LYS A 49 34.33 -18.22 20.07
N ILE A 50 33.65 -17.52 19.21
CA ILE A 50 33.95 -17.45 17.79
C ILE A 50 35.36 -16.89 17.59
N ARG A 51 35.72 -15.79 18.26
CA ARG A 51 37.03 -15.16 18.17
C ARG A 51 38.15 -16.08 18.62
N ASN A 52 37.91 -16.87 19.67
CA ASN A 52 38.92 -17.73 20.26
C ASN A 52 38.86 -19.20 19.75
N SER A 53 38.05 -19.47 18.73
CA SER A 53 37.84 -20.81 18.13
C SER A 53 37.46 -21.88 19.15
N ILE A 54 36.68 -21.51 20.19
CA ILE A 54 36.19 -22.42 21.21
C ILE A 54 34.89 -23.07 20.75
N PRO A 55 34.76 -24.42 20.76
CA PRO A 55 33.49 -25.06 20.34
C PRO A 55 32.28 -24.64 21.19
N PHE A 56 31.13 -24.49 20.56
CA PHE A 56 29.89 -24.01 21.23
C PHE A 56 29.38 -24.98 22.30
N HIS A 57 29.66 -26.27 22.15
CA HIS A 57 29.22 -27.31 23.12
C HIS A 57 30.01 -27.28 24.44
N VAL A 58 31.16 -26.62 24.50
CA VAL A 58 31.91 -26.45 25.75
C VAL A 58 31.31 -25.26 26.51
N LEU A 59 30.40 -25.55 27.44
CA LEU A 59 29.68 -24.56 28.22
C LEU A 59 30.25 -24.43 29.63
N THR A 60 30.42 -23.20 30.09
CA THR A 60 30.69 -22.92 31.49
C THR A 60 29.41 -23.01 32.30
N MET A 61 29.47 -23.22 33.61
CA MET A 61 28.30 -23.28 34.51
C MET A 61 27.49 -21.98 34.42
N ILE A 62 28.15 -20.83 34.25
CA ILE A 62 27.46 -19.52 34.11
C ILE A 62 26.71 -19.43 32.78
N GLU A 63 27.31 -19.90 31.67
CA GLU A 63 26.64 -19.94 30.36
C GLU A 63 25.42 -20.88 30.38
N LEU A 64 25.55 -22.04 31.03
CA LEU A 64 24.44 -22.98 31.17
C LEU A 64 23.30 -22.36 31.98
N ALA A 65 23.62 -21.71 33.11
CA ALA A 65 22.62 -21.01 33.93
C ALA A 65 21.93 -19.90 33.14
N ALA A 66 22.69 -19.11 32.34
CA ALA A 66 22.16 -18.04 31.50
C ALA A 66 21.20 -18.57 30.40
N ILE A 67 21.54 -19.72 29.79
CA ILE A 67 20.69 -20.37 28.77
C ILE A 67 19.39 -20.86 29.42
N ILE A 68 19.48 -21.51 30.57
CA ILE A 68 18.28 -22.02 31.32
C ILE A 68 17.37 -20.81 31.65
N THR A 69 17.95 -19.75 32.21
CA THR A 69 17.17 -18.55 32.57
C THR A 69 16.55 -17.89 31.31
N PHE A 70 17.26 -17.84 30.20
CA PHE A 70 16.74 -17.32 28.92
C PHE A 70 15.52 -18.12 28.43
N VAL A 71 15.61 -19.47 28.47
CA VAL A 71 14.51 -20.37 28.10
C VAL A 71 13.30 -20.15 29.02
N ALA A 72 13.52 -20.06 30.35
CA ALA A 72 12.45 -19.77 31.30
C ALA A 72 11.77 -18.43 31.03
N CYS A 73 12.54 -17.38 30.69
CA CYS A 73 12.01 -16.08 30.32
C CYS A 73 11.17 -16.14 29.01
N CYS A 74 11.62 -16.92 28.04
CA CYS A 74 10.87 -17.12 26.78
C CYS A 74 9.53 -17.84 27.04
N ILE A 75 9.55 -18.89 27.87
CA ILE A 75 8.32 -19.62 28.28
C ILE A 75 7.35 -18.66 28.98
N TYR A 76 7.86 -17.86 29.91
CA TYR A 76 7.04 -16.85 30.60
C TYR A 76 6.40 -15.85 29.61
N LEU A 77 7.17 -15.35 28.65
CA LEU A 77 6.64 -14.44 27.62
C LEU A 77 5.56 -15.10 26.76
N LEU A 78 5.75 -16.35 26.36
CA LEU A 78 4.77 -17.10 25.58
C LEU A 78 3.45 -17.31 26.36
N VAL A 79 3.55 -17.67 27.64
CA VAL A 79 2.37 -17.81 28.50
C VAL A 79 1.68 -16.45 28.69
N TYR A 80 2.43 -15.41 28.97
CA TYR A 80 1.91 -14.06 29.17
C TYR A 80 1.19 -13.54 27.90
N LEU A 81 1.80 -13.69 26.74
CA LEU A 81 1.20 -13.30 25.46
C LEU A 81 -0.03 -14.18 25.15
N GLY A 82 0.05 -15.47 25.45
CA GLY A 82 -1.06 -16.39 25.24
C GLY A 82 -2.28 -16.03 26.11
N THR A 83 -2.05 -15.73 27.39
CA THR A 83 -3.16 -15.33 28.29
C THR A 83 -3.75 -13.96 27.90
N THR A 84 -2.91 -13.04 27.42
CA THR A 84 -3.38 -11.73 26.95
C THR A 84 -4.24 -11.86 25.67
N LEU A 85 -3.84 -12.74 24.75
CA LEU A 85 -4.59 -13.00 23.52
C LEU A 85 -5.94 -13.69 23.82
N VAL A 86 -5.93 -14.69 24.74
CA VAL A 86 -7.16 -15.38 25.15
C VAL A 86 -8.12 -14.42 25.86
N HIS A 87 -7.61 -13.53 26.72
CA HIS A 87 -8.45 -12.55 27.40
C HIS A 87 -9.05 -11.53 26.41
N HIS A 88 -8.31 -11.19 25.35
CA HIS A 88 -8.80 -10.28 24.29
C HIS A 88 -9.84 -10.99 23.39
N SER A 89 -9.68 -12.29 23.11
CA SER A 89 -10.68 -13.05 22.36
C SER A 89 -11.97 -13.25 23.16
N HIS A 90 -11.88 -13.49 24.46
CA HIS A 90 -13.09 -13.57 25.31
C HIS A 90 -13.86 -12.25 25.37
N LEU A 91 -13.17 -11.12 25.38
CA LEU A 91 -13.83 -9.81 25.35
C LEU A 91 -14.55 -9.56 24.01
N LEU A 92 -14.03 -10.11 22.92
CA LEU A 92 -14.67 -10.02 21.60
C LEU A 92 -15.86 -10.98 21.49
N ASP A 93 -15.74 -12.17 22.06
CA ASP A 93 -16.83 -13.17 22.11
C ASP A 93 -18.00 -12.66 22.97
N ASP A 94 -17.71 -12.01 24.10
CA ASP A 94 -18.74 -11.41 24.96
C ASP A 94 -19.49 -10.26 24.26
N GLU A 95 -18.81 -9.48 23.44
CA GLU A 95 -19.45 -8.41 22.65
C GLU A 95 -20.34 -8.98 21.52
N GLU A 96 -19.94 -10.09 20.89
CA GLU A 96 -20.74 -10.75 19.85
C GLU A 96 -21.98 -11.45 20.43
N GLU A 97 -21.91 -12.04 21.63
CA GLU A 97 -23.06 -12.66 22.28
C GLU A 97 -24.10 -11.63 22.74
N GLU A 98 -23.67 -10.45 23.20
CA GLU A 98 -24.60 -9.37 23.56
C GLU A 98 -25.31 -8.76 22.33
N GLU A 99 -24.66 -8.75 21.17
CA GLU A 99 -25.29 -8.26 19.92
C GLU A 99 -26.31 -9.25 19.34
N GLU A 100 -26.14 -10.58 19.56
CA GLU A 100 -27.12 -11.58 19.08
C GLU A 100 -28.43 -11.58 19.88
N GLU A 101 -28.39 -11.26 21.18
CA GLU A 101 -29.61 -11.24 22.01
C GLU A 101 -30.45 -9.97 21.81
N THR A 102 -29.87 -8.90 21.26
CA THR A 102 -30.61 -7.64 21.04
C THR A 102 -31.12 -7.46 19.60
N SER A 103 -30.96 -8.46 18.74
CA SER A 103 -31.43 -8.38 17.35
C SER A 103 -32.94 -8.69 17.22
N ASN A 104 -33.76 -7.94 17.91
CA ASN A 104 -35.18 -7.87 17.58
C ASN A 104 -35.45 -6.56 16.81
N CYS A 105 -36.19 -6.69 15.74
CA CYS A 105 -36.41 -5.79 14.59
C CYS A 105 -36.57 -4.27 14.82
N ASP A 106 -36.52 -3.75 16.04
CA ASP A 106 -36.82 -2.34 16.28
C ASP A 106 -35.61 -1.40 16.31
N VAL A 107 -34.40 -1.91 16.52
CA VAL A 107 -33.19 -1.07 16.58
C VAL A 107 -32.71 -0.67 15.17
N ILE A 108 -32.98 -1.53 14.18
CA ILE A 108 -32.59 -1.27 12.78
C ILE A 108 -33.40 -0.12 12.16
N SER A 109 -34.63 0.12 12.68
CA SER A 109 -35.46 1.21 12.19
C SER A 109 -35.03 2.59 12.70
N GLY A 110 -34.41 2.66 13.90
CA GLY A 110 -33.91 3.91 14.47
C GLY A 110 -32.65 4.43 13.76
N VAL A 111 -31.68 3.55 13.52
CA VAL A 111 -30.42 3.93 12.85
C VAL A 111 -30.66 4.30 11.38
N LYS A 112 -31.62 3.62 10.71
CA LYS A 112 -31.99 3.98 9.34
C LYS A 112 -32.72 5.33 9.26
N LYS A 113 -33.48 5.70 10.29
CA LYS A 113 -34.14 7.01 10.31
C LYS A 113 -33.14 8.16 10.50
N ASP A 114 -32.18 7.99 11.37
CA ASP A 114 -31.17 9.05 11.61
C ASP A 114 -30.23 9.24 10.40
N VAL A 115 -29.84 8.15 9.74
CA VAL A 115 -29.04 8.21 8.51
C VAL A 115 -29.87 8.78 7.33
N VAL A 116 -31.16 8.47 7.26
CA VAL A 116 -32.02 9.00 6.23
C VAL A 116 -32.34 10.49 6.45
N ILE A 117 -32.44 10.94 7.72
CA ILE A 117 -32.65 12.36 8.03
C ILE A 117 -31.42 13.20 7.68
N LEU A 118 -30.20 12.66 7.92
CA LEU A 118 -28.96 13.33 7.50
C LEU A 118 -28.80 13.41 5.98
N ALA A 119 -29.44 12.50 5.22
CA ALA A 119 -29.38 12.49 3.76
C ALA A 119 -30.45 13.36 3.07
N THR A 120 -31.43 13.88 3.82
CA THR A 120 -32.58 14.58 3.23
C THR A 120 -32.58 16.10 3.47
N GLU A 121 -31.72 16.65 4.30
CA GLU A 121 -31.54 18.11 4.30
C GLU A 121 -30.74 18.47 3.04
N LYS A 122 -31.40 18.94 2.01
CA LYS A 122 -30.74 19.62 0.90
C LYS A 122 -30.02 20.83 1.47
N GLU A 123 -28.73 20.72 1.66
CA GLU A 123 -27.90 21.86 2.04
C GLU A 123 -28.06 22.94 0.97
N THR A 124 -28.81 23.98 1.31
CA THR A 124 -29.03 25.11 0.42
C THR A 124 -27.77 25.98 0.40
N VAL A 125 -27.23 26.14 -0.79
CA VAL A 125 -26.07 27.02 -1.02
C VAL A 125 -26.50 28.47 -0.80
N THR A 126 -25.86 29.17 0.11
CA THR A 126 -26.10 30.61 0.32
C THR A 126 -25.52 31.42 -0.84
N LYS A 127 -25.96 32.66 -0.98
CA LYS A 127 -25.44 33.56 -2.04
C LYS A 127 -23.94 33.81 -1.90
N GLU A 128 -23.45 33.88 -0.64
CA GLU A 128 -22.03 34.07 -0.35
C GLU A 128 -21.21 32.83 -0.74
N GLU A 129 -21.70 31.63 -0.41
CA GLU A 129 -21.06 30.37 -0.77
C GLU A 129 -21.05 30.17 -2.29
N GLU A 130 -22.13 30.54 -2.97
CA GLU A 130 -22.19 30.51 -4.44
C GLU A 130 -21.07 31.39 -5.06
N ALA A 131 -20.85 32.57 -4.51
CA ALA A 131 -19.78 33.46 -4.96
C ALA A 131 -18.40 32.84 -4.69
N LEU A 132 -18.20 32.19 -3.54
CA LEU A 132 -16.97 31.48 -3.20
C LEU A 132 -16.74 30.26 -4.10
N ILE A 133 -17.78 29.46 -4.38
CA ILE A 133 -17.72 28.32 -5.29
C ILE A 133 -17.23 28.79 -6.68
N ARG A 134 -17.86 29.85 -7.21
CA ARG A 134 -17.44 30.42 -8.52
C ARG A 134 -16.02 30.93 -8.51
N ALA A 135 -15.58 31.53 -7.39
CA ALA A 135 -14.22 32.07 -7.27
C ALA A 135 -13.18 30.94 -7.21
N VAL A 136 -13.50 29.83 -6.53
CA VAL A 136 -12.64 28.62 -6.48
C VAL A 136 -12.56 27.98 -7.87
N VAL A 137 -13.71 27.79 -8.53
CA VAL A 137 -13.79 27.21 -9.89
C VAL A 137 -12.97 28.04 -10.87
N ALA A 138 -13.05 29.36 -10.75
CA ALA A 138 -12.30 30.30 -11.61
C ALA A 138 -10.81 30.45 -11.22
N GLY A 139 -10.35 29.74 -10.17
CA GLY A 139 -8.96 29.81 -9.69
C GLY A 139 -8.58 31.12 -9.01
N ARG A 140 -9.56 32.00 -8.71
CA ARG A 140 -9.32 33.28 -8.05
C ARG A 140 -9.08 33.16 -6.55
N ILE A 141 -9.60 32.09 -5.94
CA ILE A 141 -9.42 31.75 -4.51
C ILE A 141 -8.88 30.32 -4.44
N PRO A 142 -7.73 30.11 -3.78
CA PRO A 142 -7.27 28.74 -3.58
C PRO A 142 -8.16 28.03 -2.56
N SER A 143 -8.53 26.77 -2.85
CA SER A 143 -9.48 25.98 -2.06
C SER A 143 -9.02 25.78 -0.60
N TYR A 144 -7.70 25.80 -0.35
CA TYR A 144 -7.13 25.66 1.00
C TYR A 144 -7.33 26.88 1.90
N SER A 145 -7.80 28.02 1.37
CA SER A 145 -8.07 29.23 2.15
C SER A 145 -9.55 29.35 2.57
N LEU A 146 -10.39 28.40 2.23
CA LEU A 146 -11.81 28.44 2.52
C LEU A 146 -12.12 28.42 4.03
N GLU A 147 -11.34 27.66 4.81
CA GLU A 147 -11.49 27.57 6.26
C GLU A 147 -11.29 28.95 6.92
N SER A 148 -10.25 29.68 6.51
CA SER A 148 -9.97 31.01 7.05
C SER A 148 -10.96 32.07 6.58
N LYS A 149 -11.62 31.87 5.43
CA LYS A 149 -12.59 32.83 4.90
C LYS A 149 -14.00 32.62 5.48
N LEU A 150 -14.39 31.38 5.74
CA LEU A 150 -15.72 31.04 6.24
C LEU A 150 -15.76 30.91 7.78
N GLY A 151 -14.60 30.66 8.42
CA GLY A 151 -14.54 30.41 9.85
C GLY A 151 -15.20 29.10 10.30
N ASP A 152 -15.63 28.28 9.35
CA ASP A 152 -16.36 27.03 9.56
C ASP A 152 -15.80 25.94 8.63
N CYS A 153 -15.26 24.90 9.24
CA CYS A 153 -14.61 23.81 8.51
C CYS A 153 -15.63 22.95 7.73
N GLN A 154 -16.85 22.76 8.26
CA GLN A 154 -17.88 21.99 7.58
C GLN A 154 -18.40 22.73 6.33
N ARG A 155 -18.67 24.02 6.49
CA ARG A 155 -19.09 24.86 5.35
C ARG A 155 -17.97 24.99 4.30
N ALA A 156 -16.71 25.09 4.73
CA ALA A 156 -15.56 25.11 3.83
C ALA A 156 -15.45 23.80 3.03
N ALA A 157 -15.66 22.65 3.70
CA ALA A 157 -15.65 21.33 3.05
C ALA A 157 -16.82 21.22 2.04
N PHE A 158 -17.99 21.71 2.39
CA PHE A 158 -19.17 21.75 1.50
C PHE A 158 -18.88 22.59 0.24
N VAL A 159 -18.38 23.81 0.42
CA VAL A 159 -18.02 24.73 -0.71
C VAL A 159 -16.97 24.08 -1.60
N ARG A 160 -15.98 23.42 -1.00
CA ARG A 160 -14.91 22.71 -1.74
C ARG A 160 -15.49 21.55 -2.55
N ARG A 161 -16.38 20.75 -1.95
CA ARG A 161 -17.06 19.65 -2.65
C ARG A 161 -17.86 20.16 -3.85
N MET A 162 -18.66 21.21 -3.65
CA MET A 162 -19.47 21.81 -4.72
C MET A 162 -18.59 22.37 -5.86
N ALA A 163 -17.47 22.99 -5.51
CA ALA A 163 -16.51 23.51 -6.51
C ALA A 163 -15.89 22.35 -7.33
N LEU A 164 -15.50 21.27 -6.67
CA LEU A 164 -14.97 20.07 -7.34
C LEU A 164 -16.00 19.39 -8.24
N GLU A 165 -17.24 19.29 -7.79
CA GLU A 165 -18.33 18.75 -8.61
C GLU A 165 -18.52 19.56 -9.90
N ARG A 166 -18.47 20.89 -9.80
CA ARG A 166 -18.56 21.77 -10.98
C ARG A 166 -17.37 21.63 -11.91
N LEU A 167 -16.16 21.52 -11.34
CA LEU A 167 -14.92 21.36 -12.13
C LEU A 167 -14.87 20.02 -12.86
N THR A 168 -15.36 18.96 -12.22
CA THR A 168 -15.25 17.59 -12.76
C THR A 168 -16.50 17.13 -13.49
N GLY A 169 -17.65 17.77 -13.26
CA GLY A 169 -18.95 17.32 -13.78
C GLY A 169 -19.44 16.01 -13.13
N LYS A 170 -18.85 15.59 -11.99
CA LYS A 170 -19.13 14.32 -11.31
C LYS A 170 -19.68 14.58 -9.91
N SER A 171 -20.71 13.81 -9.50
CA SER A 171 -21.18 13.84 -8.12
C SER A 171 -20.12 13.30 -7.17
N LEU A 172 -19.89 14.00 -6.08
CA LEU A 172 -19.02 13.60 -4.97
C LEU A 172 -19.82 13.23 -3.71
N GLU A 173 -21.11 12.91 -3.89
CA GLU A 173 -21.95 12.38 -2.83
C GLU A 173 -21.26 11.18 -2.16
N GLY A 174 -21.23 11.14 -0.84
CA GLY A 174 -20.50 10.14 -0.06
C GLY A 174 -19.17 10.62 0.48
N LEU A 175 -18.63 11.74 0.00
CA LEU A 175 -17.47 12.35 0.68
C LEU A 175 -17.95 12.99 1.99
N PRO A 176 -17.26 12.72 3.11
CA PRO A 176 -17.63 13.34 4.38
C PRO A 176 -17.42 14.85 4.33
N LEU A 177 -18.28 15.59 4.99
CA LEU A 177 -18.18 17.06 5.15
C LEU A 177 -17.51 17.45 6.46
N GLU A 178 -17.11 16.50 7.25
CA GLU A 178 -16.41 16.75 8.51
C GLU A 178 -14.91 16.98 8.27
N GLY A 179 -14.43 18.05 8.84
CA GLY A 179 -13.01 18.40 8.74
C GLY A 179 -12.61 19.10 7.44
N PRO A 180 -11.36 19.47 7.32
CA PRO A 180 -10.85 20.29 6.21
C PRO A 180 -10.69 19.59 4.86
N UNK A 181 -10.79 18.46 4.92
CA UNK A 181 -10.68 17.82 3.64
C UNK A 181 -11.65 16.75 3.43
N UNK A 182 -12.11 16.86 2.83
CA UNK A 182 -13.07 15.95 2.61
C UNK A 182 -12.66 14.76 1.83
N UNK A 183 -11.69 14.82 1.65
CA UNK A 183 -11.23 13.71 0.98
C UNK A 183 -10.71 12.76 1.95
N PRO A 184 -10.86 11.56 1.57
CA PRO A 184 -10.17 10.56 2.34
C PRO A 184 -8.66 10.83 2.34
N MET A 185 -8.09 10.93 3.52
CA MET A 185 -6.65 11.22 3.66
C MET A 185 -5.84 9.96 3.37
N GLY A 186 -5.15 9.95 2.25
CA GLY A 186 -4.22 8.87 1.86
C GLY A 186 -2.80 9.06 2.38
N THR A 187 -2.53 10.15 3.09
CA THR A 187 -1.18 10.47 3.58
C THR A 187 -1.24 11.38 4.80
N THR A 188 -0.28 11.21 5.70
CA THR A 188 -0.05 12.13 6.83
C THR A 188 1.08 13.13 6.54
N GLU A 189 1.76 13.00 5.40
CA GLU A 189 2.85 13.87 4.99
C GLU A 189 2.28 15.12 4.30
N GLY A 190 2.25 16.26 5.03
CA GLY A 190 1.56 17.47 4.58
C GLY A 190 2.04 18.06 3.28
N CYS A 191 3.32 17.88 2.92
CA CYS A 191 3.86 18.40 1.66
C CYS A 191 3.61 17.48 0.46
N LEU A 192 3.18 16.22 0.65
CA LEU A 192 3.03 15.25 -0.45
C LEU A 192 2.00 15.72 -1.47
N VAL A 193 0.83 16.19 -1.01
CA VAL A 193 -0.25 16.64 -1.91
C VAL A 193 0.19 17.87 -2.71
N ALA A 194 0.79 18.86 -2.05
CA ALA A 194 1.29 20.08 -2.70
C ALA A 194 2.40 19.77 -3.71
N SER A 195 3.30 18.85 -3.33
CA SER A 195 4.40 18.40 -4.19
C SER A 195 3.85 17.71 -5.45
N THR A 196 2.96 16.73 -5.28
CA THR A 196 2.36 16.01 -6.41
C THR A 196 1.59 16.97 -7.33
N ASN A 197 0.85 17.92 -6.76
CA ASN A 197 0.13 18.93 -7.53
C ASN A 197 1.11 19.78 -8.39
N ARG A 198 2.29 20.12 -7.86
CA ARG A 198 3.34 20.83 -8.63
C ARG A 198 3.81 19.97 -9.80
N GLY A 199 4.02 18.67 -9.61
CA GLY A 199 4.37 17.75 -10.68
C GLY A 199 3.27 17.65 -11.73
N CYS A 200 2.01 17.52 -11.31
CA CYS A 200 0.85 17.51 -12.22
C CYS A 200 0.80 18.80 -13.05
N LYS A 201 1.03 19.95 -12.41
CA LYS A 201 1.08 21.24 -13.12
C LYS A 201 2.19 21.25 -14.16
N ALA A 202 3.39 20.79 -13.82
CA ALA A 202 4.52 20.76 -14.75
C ALA A 202 4.21 19.88 -15.98
N ILE A 203 3.62 18.71 -15.75
CA ILE A 203 3.19 17.80 -16.82
C ILE A 203 2.11 18.46 -17.69
N TYR A 204 1.07 19.01 -17.06
CA TYR A 204 -0.06 19.62 -17.76
C TYR A 204 0.36 20.76 -18.68
N VAL A 205 1.17 21.71 -18.16
CA VAL A 205 1.59 22.88 -18.94
C VAL A 205 2.65 22.53 -20.01
N SER A 206 3.21 21.31 -19.94
CA SER A 206 4.16 20.79 -20.93
C SER A 206 3.49 19.95 -22.02
N GLY A 207 2.15 19.74 -21.94
CA GLY A 207 1.39 19.03 -22.98
C GLY A 207 0.75 17.72 -22.50
N GLY A 208 0.94 17.35 -21.23
CA GLY A 208 0.32 16.15 -20.67
C GLY A 208 1.27 14.98 -20.56
N ALA A 209 0.72 13.82 -20.21
CA ALA A 209 1.44 12.55 -20.08
C ALA A 209 0.79 11.50 -20.97
N THR A 210 1.59 10.59 -21.48
CA THR A 210 1.15 9.40 -22.23
C THR A 210 1.34 8.15 -21.35
N SER A 211 0.37 7.24 -21.36
CA SER A 211 0.48 5.99 -20.61
C SER A 211 0.11 4.79 -21.46
N VAL A 212 0.89 3.72 -21.35
CA VAL A 212 0.69 2.48 -22.10
C VAL A 212 0.55 1.33 -21.10
N LEU A 213 -0.52 0.55 -21.26
CA LEU A 213 -0.71 -0.71 -20.54
C LEU A 213 0.06 -1.80 -21.29
N LEU A 214 1.04 -2.41 -20.62
CA LEU A 214 1.89 -3.45 -21.21
C LEU A 214 1.32 -4.84 -20.97
N LYS A 215 0.68 -5.06 -19.79
CA LYS A 215 0.17 -6.38 -19.39
C LYS A 215 -0.99 -6.19 -18.39
N ASP A 216 -1.94 -7.12 -18.38
CA ASP A 216 -3.05 -7.18 -17.43
C ASP A 216 -3.26 -8.65 -17.03
N GLY A 217 -2.64 -9.07 -15.92
CA GLY A 217 -2.71 -10.46 -15.48
C GLY A 217 -2.43 -10.63 -13.99
N MET A 218 -3.47 -10.95 -13.22
CA MET A 218 -3.35 -11.27 -11.80
C MET A 218 -2.87 -12.71 -11.64
N THR A 219 -2.10 -12.99 -10.57
CA THR A 219 -1.49 -14.31 -10.41
C THR A 219 -1.86 -15.00 -9.11
N ARG A 220 -1.86 -16.34 -9.19
CA ARG A 220 -1.90 -17.25 -8.03
C ARG A 220 -0.96 -18.41 -8.33
N ALA A 221 -0.23 -18.90 -7.32
CA ALA A 221 0.76 -19.95 -7.53
C ALA A 221 0.68 -21.00 -6.42
N PRO A 222 -0.11 -22.06 -6.63
CA PRO A 222 -0.10 -23.20 -5.71
C PRO A 222 1.25 -23.90 -5.69
N VAL A 223 1.49 -24.64 -4.62
CA VAL A 223 2.60 -25.57 -4.53
C VAL A 223 2.04 -26.99 -4.38
N VAL A 224 2.49 -27.88 -5.25
CA VAL A 224 2.13 -29.30 -5.20
C VAL A 224 3.39 -30.15 -4.99
N ARG A 225 3.22 -31.32 -4.42
CA ARG A 225 4.32 -32.20 -4.05
C ARG A 225 4.06 -33.61 -4.60
N PHE A 226 5.15 -34.31 -4.93
CA PHE A 226 5.11 -35.70 -5.41
C PHE A 226 6.09 -36.56 -4.59
N GLY A 227 6.07 -37.85 -4.83
CA GLY A 227 7.02 -38.79 -4.25
C GLY A 227 8.46 -38.61 -4.76
N SER A 228 8.62 -38.04 -5.97
CA SER A 228 9.94 -37.86 -6.61
C SER A 228 10.00 -36.58 -7.46
N ALA A 229 11.22 -36.08 -7.68
CA ALA A 229 11.47 -34.97 -8.59
C ALA A 229 11.13 -35.30 -10.05
N LYS A 230 11.32 -36.55 -10.45
CA LYS A 230 10.94 -37.03 -11.78
C LYS A 230 9.44 -36.83 -12.00
N ARG A 231 8.62 -37.22 -11.02
CA ARG A 231 7.16 -37.12 -11.12
C ARG A 231 6.69 -35.68 -11.15
N ALA A 232 7.34 -34.79 -10.34
CA ALA A 232 7.08 -33.36 -10.41
C ALA A 232 7.43 -32.75 -11.78
N ALA A 233 8.51 -33.24 -12.42
CA ALA A 233 8.92 -32.79 -13.75
C ALA A 233 7.90 -33.29 -14.84
N GLU A 234 7.33 -34.46 -14.69
CA GLU A 234 6.29 -34.94 -15.59
C GLU A 234 5.08 -34.00 -15.60
N LEU A 235 4.61 -33.57 -14.42
CA LEU A 235 3.53 -32.57 -14.36
C LEU A 235 3.97 -31.22 -14.96
N LYS A 236 5.20 -30.78 -14.68
CA LYS A 236 5.72 -29.52 -15.26
C LYS A 236 5.64 -29.57 -16.79
N PHE A 237 6.15 -30.64 -17.39
CA PHE A 237 6.12 -30.80 -18.87
C PHE A 237 4.69 -30.88 -19.41
N PHE A 238 3.79 -31.54 -18.68
CA PHE A 238 2.37 -31.60 -19.05
C PHE A 238 1.75 -30.18 -19.08
N LEU A 239 2.04 -29.37 -18.06
CA LEU A 239 1.51 -27.98 -17.92
C LEU A 239 2.11 -27.03 -18.97
N GLU A 240 3.35 -27.27 -19.40
CA GLU A 240 4.05 -26.40 -20.35
C GLU A 240 3.84 -26.86 -21.82
N GLU A 241 3.23 -28.02 -22.04
CA GLU A 241 2.89 -28.49 -23.38
C GLU A 241 1.77 -27.62 -23.97
N PRO A 242 1.99 -26.94 -25.11
CA PRO A 242 0.97 -26.06 -25.71
C PRO A 242 -0.37 -26.74 -25.99
N LEU A 243 -0.36 -28.02 -26.35
CA LEU A 243 -1.59 -28.77 -26.65
C LEU A 243 -2.51 -28.91 -25.43
N ASN A 244 -1.96 -28.90 -24.23
CA ASN A 244 -2.75 -29.01 -23.00
C ASN A 244 -3.31 -27.67 -22.55
N PHE A 245 -2.72 -26.53 -22.98
CA PHE A 245 -3.07 -25.20 -22.48
C PHE A 245 -4.56 -24.88 -22.71
N ASP A 246 -5.09 -25.14 -23.89
CA ASP A 246 -6.49 -24.82 -24.22
C ASP A 246 -7.47 -25.58 -23.33
N THR A 247 -7.17 -26.84 -23.02
CA THR A 247 -7.97 -27.67 -22.10
C THR A 247 -7.92 -27.06 -20.68
N LEU A 248 -6.72 -26.76 -20.20
CA LEU A 248 -6.51 -26.16 -18.86
C LEU A 248 -7.19 -24.79 -18.76
N ALA A 249 -7.09 -23.98 -19.82
CA ALA A 249 -7.75 -22.68 -19.88
C ALA A 249 -9.28 -22.82 -19.85
N SER A 250 -9.82 -23.81 -20.58
CA SER A 250 -11.25 -24.12 -20.57
C SER A 250 -11.72 -24.48 -19.14
N VAL A 251 -10.98 -25.35 -18.45
CA VAL A 251 -11.28 -25.75 -17.07
C VAL A 251 -11.22 -24.54 -16.12
N PHE A 252 -10.14 -23.77 -16.19
CA PHE A 252 -9.94 -22.57 -15.37
C PHE A 252 -11.09 -21.56 -15.55
N ASN A 253 -11.42 -21.27 -16.82
CA ASN A 253 -12.34 -20.20 -17.20
C ASN A 253 -13.80 -20.49 -16.81
N LYS A 254 -14.16 -21.74 -16.52
CA LYS A 254 -15.52 -22.12 -16.06
C LYS A 254 -15.91 -21.42 -14.75
N SER A 255 -14.93 -21.04 -13.93
CA SER A 255 -15.18 -20.42 -12.61
C SER A 255 -15.69 -18.99 -12.67
N SER A 256 -15.54 -18.29 -13.82
CA SER A 256 -15.84 -16.86 -13.90
C SER A 256 -16.20 -16.42 -15.32
N ARG A 257 -17.10 -15.44 -15.42
CA ARG A 257 -17.38 -14.77 -16.69
C ARG A 257 -16.24 -13.84 -17.13
N PHE A 258 -15.38 -13.43 -16.22
CA PHE A 258 -14.32 -12.41 -16.45
C PHE A 258 -12.90 -12.98 -16.34
N GLY A 259 -12.73 -14.02 -15.55
CA GLY A 259 -11.42 -14.69 -15.40
C GLY A 259 -11.05 -15.44 -16.67
N ARG A 260 -9.90 -15.08 -17.26
CA ARG A 260 -9.39 -15.77 -18.47
C ARG A 260 -7.92 -16.09 -18.24
N LEU A 261 -7.61 -17.38 -18.18
CA LEU A 261 -6.24 -17.87 -18.05
C LEU A 261 -5.41 -17.38 -19.24
N GLN A 262 -4.24 -16.85 -18.96
CA GLN A 262 -3.32 -16.28 -19.96
C GLN A 262 -2.03 -17.09 -20.07
N THR A 263 -1.43 -17.47 -18.93
CA THR A 263 -0.18 -18.24 -18.92
C THR A 263 -0.11 -19.12 -17.67
N ILE A 264 0.65 -20.20 -17.81
CA ILE A 264 1.08 -21.05 -16.69
C ILE A 264 2.62 -21.09 -16.75
N ARG A 265 3.28 -20.84 -15.63
CA ARG A 265 4.73 -20.90 -15.47
C ARG A 265 5.08 -21.82 -14.30
N CYS A 266 6.06 -22.68 -14.47
CA CYS A 266 6.40 -23.68 -13.47
C CYS A 266 7.85 -23.56 -13.01
N ALA A 267 8.06 -23.76 -11.69
CA ALA A 267 9.40 -23.85 -11.10
C ALA A 267 9.45 -25.08 -10.17
N ILE A 268 10.54 -25.83 -10.22
CA ILE A 268 10.74 -27.02 -9.40
C ILE A 268 11.78 -26.74 -8.30
N ALA A 269 11.46 -27.21 -7.08
CA ALA A 269 12.43 -27.29 -5.99
C ALA A 269 12.33 -28.68 -5.34
N GLY A 270 13.30 -29.54 -5.68
CA GLY A 270 13.26 -30.95 -5.27
C GLY A 270 12.04 -31.66 -5.86
N LYS A 271 11.21 -32.23 -5.02
CA LYS A 271 9.97 -32.93 -5.43
C LYS A 271 8.71 -32.04 -5.37
N ASN A 272 8.89 -30.72 -5.19
CA ASN A 272 7.79 -29.77 -5.13
C ASN A 272 7.76 -28.94 -6.42
N LEU A 273 6.56 -28.74 -6.96
CA LEU A 273 6.32 -27.92 -8.15
C LEU A 273 5.49 -26.70 -7.75
N TYR A 274 5.98 -25.54 -8.11
CA TYR A 274 5.32 -24.23 -7.93
C TYR A 274 4.74 -23.85 -9.30
N ILE A 275 3.42 -23.65 -9.37
CA ILE A 275 2.69 -23.44 -10.61
C ILE A 275 2.09 -22.04 -10.61
N ARG A 276 2.68 -21.11 -11.37
CA ARG A 276 2.23 -19.71 -11.40
C ARG A 276 1.25 -19.50 -12.54
N PHE A 277 -0.04 -19.41 -12.20
CA PHE A 277 -1.12 -19.07 -13.12
C PHE A 277 -1.23 -17.55 -13.24
N SER A 278 -1.39 -17.03 -14.45
CA SER A 278 -1.70 -15.62 -14.71
C SER A 278 -3.04 -15.53 -15.45
N CYS A 279 -3.88 -14.60 -15.04
CA CYS A 279 -5.27 -14.53 -15.48
C CYS A 279 -5.74 -13.07 -15.53
N SER A 280 -6.45 -12.68 -16.60
CA SER A 280 -7.19 -11.41 -16.59
C SER A 280 -8.41 -11.52 -15.67
N THR A 281 -8.81 -10.42 -15.03
CA THR A 281 -9.84 -10.43 -13.99
C THR A 281 -10.92 -9.34 -14.19
N GLY A 282 -10.96 -8.73 -15.37
CA GLY A 282 -11.90 -7.64 -15.63
C GLY A 282 -11.61 -6.43 -14.73
N ASP A 283 -12.66 -5.83 -14.20
CA ASP A 283 -12.54 -4.65 -13.33
C ASP A 283 -12.28 -4.98 -11.86
N ALA A 284 -12.21 -6.27 -11.49
CA ALA A 284 -11.79 -6.69 -10.16
C ALA A 284 -10.27 -6.76 -10.05
N MET A 285 -9.71 -6.58 -8.86
CA MET A 285 -8.32 -6.94 -8.58
C MET A 285 -8.15 -8.46 -8.74
N GLY A 286 -9.11 -9.27 -8.27
CA GLY A 286 -9.39 -10.61 -8.79
C GLY A 286 -8.75 -11.78 -8.09
N MET A 287 -8.14 -11.64 -6.91
CA MET A 287 -7.44 -12.73 -6.21
C MET A 287 -8.33 -13.97 -6.00
N ASN A 288 -9.57 -13.77 -5.54
CA ASN A 288 -10.50 -14.89 -5.30
C ASN A 288 -10.91 -15.58 -6.61
N MET A 289 -11.07 -14.78 -7.67
CA MET A 289 -11.40 -15.28 -9.00
C MET A 289 -10.31 -16.21 -9.54
N VAL A 290 -9.04 -15.78 -9.40
CA VAL A 290 -7.89 -16.57 -9.83
C VAL A 290 -7.76 -17.85 -8.98
N SER A 291 -7.92 -17.74 -7.65
CA SER A 291 -7.85 -18.89 -6.73
C SER A 291 -8.86 -19.96 -7.12
N LYS A 292 -10.11 -19.56 -7.38
CA LYS A 292 -11.17 -20.51 -7.79
C LYS A 292 -10.85 -21.18 -9.14
N GLY A 293 -10.30 -20.43 -10.10
CA GLY A 293 -9.86 -21.02 -11.38
C GLY A 293 -8.73 -22.03 -11.20
N VAL A 294 -7.79 -21.72 -10.29
CA VAL A 294 -6.68 -22.61 -9.95
C VAL A 294 -7.20 -23.90 -9.30
N GLU A 295 -8.13 -23.80 -8.36
CA GLU A 295 -8.76 -24.96 -7.73
C GLU A 295 -9.37 -25.91 -8.78
N ASN A 296 -10.14 -25.37 -9.71
CA ASN A 296 -10.72 -26.17 -10.81
C ASN A 296 -9.64 -26.92 -11.60
N VAL A 297 -8.50 -26.27 -11.88
CA VAL A 297 -7.41 -26.89 -12.62
C VAL A 297 -6.73 -27.99 -11.78
N LEU A 298 -6.51 -27.74 -10.47
CA LEU A 298 -5.91 -28.74 -9.58
C LEU A 298 -6.81 -29.98 -9.49
N ASP A 299 -8.12 -29.81 -9.37
CA ASP A 299 -9.10 -30.91 -9.36
C ASP A 299 -9.03 -31.72 -10.68
N TYR A 300 -8.97 -31.02 -11.80
CA TYR A 300 -8.82 -31.66 -13.11
C TYR A 300 -7.51 -32.45 -13.19
N LEU A 301 -6.41 -31.89 -12.70
CA LEU A 301 -5.10 -32.55 -12.74
C LEU A 301 -5.04 -33.79 -11.85
N HIS A 302 -5.83 -33.86 -10.77
CA HIS A 302 -5.91 -35.07 -9.91
C HIS A 302 -6.33 -36.34 -10.71
N ALA A 303 -7.11 -36.18 -11.78
CA ALA A 303 -7.50 -37.32 -12.62
C ALA A 303 -6.29 -37.93 -13.38
N TRP A 304 -5.29 -37.10 -13.70
CA TRP A 304 -4.09 -37.52 -14.44
C TRP A 304 -2.90 -37.80 -13.52
N PHE A 305 -2.90 -37.16 -12.37
CA PHE A 305 -1.83 -37.20 -11.37
C PHE A 305 -2.43 -37.49 -9.98
N PRO A 306 -2.99 -38.72 -9.77
CA PRO A 306 -3.65 -39.01 -8.48
C PRO A 306 -2.71 -39.05 -7.28
N ASP A 307 -1.40 -39.09 -7.53
CA ASP A 307 -0.34 -39.04 -6.51
C ASP A 307 0.11 -37.61 -6.21
N MET A 308 -0.56 -36.58 -6.78
CA MET A 308 -0.29 -35.16 -6.52
C MET A 308 -0.85 -34.75 -5.15
N ASP A 309 0.01 -34.27 -4.28
CA ASP A 309 -0.35 -33.73 -2.97
C ASP A 309 -0.37 -32.19 -3.06
N VAL A 310 -1.53 -31.57 -2.90
CA VAL A 310 -1.68 -30.10 -2.94
C VAL A 310 -1.35 -29.52 -1.55
N ILE A 311 -0.16 -28.97 -1.41
CA ILE A 311 0.32 -28.41 -0.14
C ILE A 311 -0.40 -27.10 0.19
N GLY A 312 -0.69 -26.28 -0.82
CA GLY A 312 -1.42 -25.05 -0.63
C GLY A 312 -1.67 -24.27 -1.91
N ILE A 313 -2.74 -23.49 -1.89
CA ILE A 313 -3.17 -22.66 -3.02
C ILE A 313 -2.20 -21.50 -3.28
N SER A 314 -1.35 -21.15 -2.32
CA SER A 314 -0.33 -20.11 -2.46
C SER A 314 1.02 -20.61 -1.90
N GLY A 315 1.94 -20.95 -2.79
CA GLY A 315 3.33 -21.27 -2.46
C GLY A 315 4.27 -20.05 -2.53
N ASN A 316 3.73 -18.85 -2.49
CA ASN A 316 4.47 -17.58 -2.61
C ASN A 316 5.16 -17.32 -3.96
N TYR A 317 5.10 -18.22 -4.91
CA TYR A 317 5.61 -17.97 -6.27
C TYR A 317 4.70 -17.02 -7.07
N CYS A 318 3.48 -16.73 -6.57
CA CYS A 318 2.64 -15.62 -7.01
C CYS A 318 3.14 -14.28 -6.51
N SER A 319 3.85 -14.29 -5.37
CA SER A 319 4.46 -13.14 -4.69
C SER A 319 3.46 -12.06 -4.26
N ASP A 320 2.33 -12.48 -3.72
CA ASP A 320 1.33 -11.59 -3.14
C ASP A 320 1.90 -10.92 -1.87
N LYS A 321 1.87 -9.60 -1.82
CA LYS A 321 2.27 -8.77 -0.66
C LYS A 321 3.74 -8.97 -0.27
N LYS A 322 4.60 -9.12 -1.28
CA LYS A 322 6.05 -9.30 -1.10
C LYS A 322 6.84 -8.62 -2.22
N ALA A 323 7.96 -8.00 -1.86
CA ALA A 323 8.93 -7.51 -2.83
C ALA A 323 9.65 -8.74 -3.42
N ALA A 324 9.49 -8.97 -4.71
CA ALA A 324 10.02 -10.18 -5.36
C ALA A 324 10.39 -9.93 -6.81
N ALA A 325 11.51 -10.52 -7.24
CA ALA A 325 12.02 -10.39 -8.60
C ALA A 325 11.01 -10.91 -9.65
N VAL A 326 10.25 -11.96 -9.34
CA VAL A 326 9.28 -12.50 -10.29
C VAL A 326 8.19 -11.49 -10.65
N ASN A 327 7.78 -10.64 -9.71
CA ASN A 327 6.82 -9.56 -9.98
C ASN A 327 7.43 -8.48 -10.87
N TRP A 328 8.73 -8.24 -10.71
CA TRP A 328 9.49 -7.29 -11.51
C TRP A 328 9.66 -7.77 -12.96
N ILE A 329 9.99 -9.06 -13.13
CA ILE A 329 10.29 -9.67 -14.44
C ILE A 329 9.00 -9.99 -15.22
N GLU A 330 8.04 -10.64 -14.54
CA GLU A 330 6.82 -11.20 -15.16
C GLU A 330 5.62 -10.24 -15.03
N GLY A 331 5.65 -9.33 -14.07
CA GLY A 331 4.52 -8.50 -13.70
C GLY A 331 3.50 -9.25 -12.85
N ARG A 332 2.63 -8.47 -12.18
CA ARG A 332 1.48 -8.99 -11.43
C ARG A 332 0.41 -7.90 -11.35
N GLY A 333 -0.84 -8.23 -11.74
CA GLY A 333 -1.85 -7.20 -11.93
C GLY A 333 -1.62 -6.46 -13.24
N LYS A 334 -1.48 -5.14 -13.20
CA LYS A 334 -1.34 -4.33 -14.43
C LYS A 334 0.05 -3.73 -14.52
N SER A 335 0.70 -3.91 -15.68
CA SER A 335 2.01 -3.32 -15.97
C SER A 335 1.80 -2.08 -16.83
N VAL A 336 2.31 -0.93 -16.37
CA VAL A 336 2.08 0.37 -17.03
C VAL A 336 3.41 1.10 -17.17
N VAL A 337 3.62 1.71 -18.34
CA VAL A 337 4.62 2.77 -18.56
C VAL A 337 3.86 4.09 -18.68
N CYS A 338 4.34 5.13 -18.01
CA CYS A 338 3.81 6.49 -18.14
C CYS A 338 4.96 7.46 -18.32
N GLU A 339 4.83 8.40 -19.26
CA GLU A 339 5.91 9.32 -19.64
C GLU A 339 5.40 10.72 -19.95
N ALA A 340 6.30 11.70 -19.89
CA ALA A 340 6.04 13.08 -20.29
C ALA A 340 7.34 13.76 -20.74
N ILE A 341 7.22 14.73 -21.66
CA ILE A 341 8.33 15.63 -22.01
C ILE A 341 8.05 16.98 -21.32
N ILE A 342 8.91 17.36 -20.39
CA ILE A 342 8.77 18.61 -19.63
C ILE A 342 9.63 19.69 -20.28
N LYS A 343 9.00 20.79 -20.68
CA LYS A 343 9.67 21.89 -21.38
C LYS A 343 10.70 22.56 -20.47
N GLU A 344 11.83 22.99 -21.02
CA GLU A 344 12.90 23.68 -20.31
C GLU A 344 12.38 24.81 -19.42
N GLN A 345 11.51 25.66 -19.96
CA GLN A 345 10.94 26.79 -19.22
C GLN A 345 10.11 26.32 -18.01
N VAL A 346 9.47 25.15 -18.12
CA VAL A 346 8.70 24.57 -17.02
C VAL A 346 9.66 24.00 -15.95
N VAL A 347 10.75 23.35 -16.37
CA VAL A 347 11.79 22.86 -15.45
C VAL A 347 12.36 24.04 -14.65
N LYS A 348 12.67 25.16 -15.30
CA LYS A 348 13.21 26.37 -14.65
C LYS A 348 12.15 27.06 -13.78
N ASN A 349 10.94 27.29 -14.31
CA ASN A 349 9.97 28.21 -13.69
C ASN A 349 9.04 27.51 -12.69
N VAL A 350 8.68 26.24 -12.90
CA VAL A 350 7.79 25.46 -12.02
C VAL A 350 8.60 24.57 -11.07
N LEU A 351 9.58 23.84 -11.64
CA LEU A 351 10.33 22.86 -10.85
C LEU A 351 11.55 23.47 -10.15
N LYS A 352 12.00 24.67 -10.59
CA LYS A 352 13.07 25.46 -9.95
C LYS A 352 14.44 24.76 -9.96
N THR A 353 14.75 24.05 -11.06
CA THR A 353 15.99 23.30 -11.24
C THR A 353 16.40 23.32 -12.73
N THR A 354 17.32 22.44 -13.11
CA THR A 354 17.76 22.28 -14.51
C THR A 354 17.58 20.86 -14.99
N VAL A 355 17.50 20.65 -16.30
CA VAL A 355 17.43 19.32 -16.93
C VAL A 355 18.64 18.49 -16.54
N ALA A 356 19.85 19.06 -16.67
CA ALA A 356 21.11 18.37 -16.36
C ALA A 356 21.14 17.87 -14.90
N SER A 357 20.72 18.73 -13.94
CA SER A 357 20.68 18.35 -12.51
C SER A 357 19.71 17.21 -12.24
N LEU A 358 18.56 17.17 -12.93
CA LEU A 358 17.57 16.10 -12.76
C LEU A 358 18.09 14.78 -13.33
N VAL A 359 18.71 14.80 -14.51
CA VAL A 359 19.28 13.61 -15.16
C VAL A 359 20.39 13.02 -14.29
N GLU A 360 21.34 13.87 -13.84
CA GLU A 360 22.44 13.44 -12.96
C GLU A 360 21.91 12.86 -11.64
N LEU A 361 20.98 13.56 -11.00
CA LEU A 361 20.40 13.10 -9.72
C LEU A 361 19.67 11.76 -9.89
N ASN A 362 18.92 11.58 -10.99
CA ASN A 362 18.22 10.32 -11.23
C ASN A 362 19.19 9.16 -11.39
N MET A 363 20.29 9.37 -12.14
CA MET A 363 21.31 8.36 -12.33
C MET A 363 21.97 7.96 -11.00
N LEU A 364 22.34 8.96 -10.20
CA LEU A 364 23.09 8.71 -8.95
C LEU A 364 22.18 8.22 -7.82
N LYS A 365 20.97 8.77 -7.67
CA LYS A 365 20.04 8.42 -6.60
C LYS A 365 19.20 7.18 -6.97
N ASN A 366 18.35 7.32 -7.98
CA ASN A 366 17.33 6.31 -8.26
C ASN A 366 17.90 5.03 -8.89
N LEU A 367 18.97 5.15 -9.71
CA LEU A 367 19.57 3.97 -10.36
C LEU A 367 20.74 3.44 -9.53
N THR A 368 21.84 4.17 -9.45
CA THR A 368 23.06 3.70 -8.77
C THR A 368 22.83 3.48 -7.28
N GLY A 369 22.21 4.46 -6.59
CA GLY A 369 21.95 4.36 -5.14
C GLY A 369 21.05 3.19 -4.80
N SER A 370 19.99 2.95 -5.59
CA SER A 370 19.09 1.81 -5.39
C SER A 370 19.79 0.48 -5.65
N ALA A 371 20.67 0.42 -6.67
CA ALA A 371 21.46 -0.77 -6.95
C ALA A 371 22.44 -1.06 -5.80
N MET A 372 23.12 -0.03 -5.27
CA MET A 372 24.01 -0.15 -4.11
C MET A 372 23.29 -0.65 -2.85
N ALA A 373 22.02 -0.24 -2.68
CA ALA A 373 21.19 -0.72 -1.57
C ALA A 373 20.64 -2.14 -1.79
N GLY A 374 20.74 -2.70 -3.00
CA GLY A 374 20.16 -4.00 -3.35
C GLY A 374 18.64 -3.96 -3.42
N ALA A 375 18.06 -2.83 -3.83
CA ALA A 375 16.61 -2.64 -3.88
C ALA A 375 15.95 -3.59 -4.90
N VAL A 376 14.89 -4.29 -4.51
CA VAL A 376 14.08 -5.10 -5.40
C VAL A 376 12.90 -4.25 -5.89
N GLY A 377 12.98 -3.78 -7.15
CA GLY A 377 11.93 -2.97 -7.77
C GLY A 377 11.85 -1.52 -7.28
N GLY A 378 12.79 -1.07 -6.47
CA GLY A 378 12.78 0.27 -5.89
C GLY A 378 13.76 1.23 -6.55
N PHE A 379 13.69 1.41 -7.87
CA PHE A 379 14.54 2.32 -8.66
C PHE A 379 13.81 3.65 -8.86
N ASN A 380 13.38 4.26 -7.75
CA ASN A 380 12.54 5.46 -7.73
C ASN A 380 12.82 6.26 -6.45
N ALA A 381 12.22 7.44 -6.32
CA ALA A 381 12.42 8.30 -5.15
C ALA A 381 11.42 7.99 -4.03
N HIS A 382 10.10 7.90 -4.35
CA HIS A 382 9.06 7.65 -3.34
C HIS A 382 7.74 7.12 -3.94
N ALA A 383 7.79 6.29 -4.96
CA ALA A 383 6.59 5.72 -5.59
C ALA A 383 5.60 5.16 -4.56
N SER A 384 6.11 4.53 -3.50
CA SER A 384 5.30 3.96 -2.42
C SER A 384 4.38 4.98 -1.74
N ASN A 385 4.82 6.23 -1.56
CA ASN A 385 3.98 7.30 -0.98
C ASN A 385 2.74 7.55 -1.84
N LEU A 386 2.94 7.66 -3.15
CA LEU A 386 1.87 7.97 -4.09
C LEU A 386 0.89 6.79 -4.22
N VAL A 387 1.42 5.57 -4.33
CA VAL A 387 0.61 4.36 -4.41
C VAL A 387 -0.23 4.20 -3.14
N SER A 388 0.35 4.38 -1.94
CA SER A 388 -0.38 4.34 -0.67
C SER A 388 -1.54 5.33 -0.66
N ALA A 389 -1.27 6.59 -1.05
CA ALA A 389 -2.29 7.64 -1.06
C ALA A 389 -3.47 7.28 -1.97
N VAL A 390 -3.18 6.84 -3.21
CA VAL A 390 -4.24 6.45 -4.16
C VAL A 390 -4.97 5.19 -3.69
N PHE A 391 -4.25 4.20 -3.15
CA PHE A 391 -4.84 2.94 -2.69
C PHE A 391 -5.85 3.18 -1.57
N ILE A 392 -5.49 3.98 -0.57
CA ILE A 392 -6.40 4.31 0.56
C ILE A 392 -7.59 5.13 0.03
N ALA A 393 -7.32 6.12 -0.82
CA ALA A 393 -8.38 6.99 -1.36
C ALA A 393 -9.37 6.25 -2.27
N THR A 394 -8.98 5.14 -2.90
CA THR A 394 -9.82 4.40 -3.86
C THR A 394 -10.24 3.01 -3.38
N GLY A 395 -9.95 2.66 -2.11
CA GLY A 395 -10.39 1.41 -1.50
C GLY A 395 -9.66 0.17 -1.99
N GLN A 396 -8.38 0.31 -2.38
CA GLN A 396 -7.53 -0.82 -2.76
C GLN A 396 -6.94 -1.47 -1.52
N ASP A 397 -6.38 -2.68 -1.67
CA ASP A 397 -5.70 -3.40 -0.58
C ASP A 397 -4.34 -2.73 -0.28
N PRO A 398 -4.18 -2.04 0.87
CA PRO A 398 -2.93 -1.31 1.14
C PRO A 398 -1.71 -2.23 1.28
N ALA A 399 -1.89 -3.49 1.66
CA ALA A 399 -0.78 -4.46 1.77
C ALA A 399 -0.18 -4.77 0.39
N GLN A 400 -0.94 -4.60 -0.70
CA GLN A 400 -0.44 -4.80 -2.06
C GLN A 400 0.35 -3.60 -2.58
N ASN A 401 0.51 -2.54 -1.78
CA ASN A 401 1.48 -1.47 -2.08
C ASN A 401 2.90 -2.02 -2.24
N ILE A 402 3.27 -3.08 -1.52
CA ILE A 402 4.64 -3.65 -1.57
C ILE A 402 5.07 -3.91 -3.01
N GLU A 403 4.28 -4.65 -3.79
CA GLU A 403 4.61 -4.91 -5.20
C GLU A 403 4.08 -3.83 -6.14
N SER A 404 2.96 -3.17 -5.81
CA SER A 404 2.37 -2.15 -6.69
C SER A 404 3.21 -0.88 -6.79
N SER A 405 4.10 -0.63 -5.83
CA SER A 405 5.03 0.50 -5.87
C SER A 405 6.37 0.17 -6.52
N HIS A 406 6.58 -1.05 -7.02
CA HIS A 406 7.74 -1.35 -7.88
C HIS A 406 7.74 -0.38 -9.07
N CYS A 407 8.85 0.32 -9.25
CA CYS A 407 8.93 1.41 -10.22
C CYS A 407 10.37 1.68 -10.62
N ILE A 408 10.62 1.83 -11.93
CA ILE A 408 11.84 2.47 -12.45
C ILE A 408 11.47 3.87 -12.92
N THR A 409 12.13 4.87 -12.35
CA THR A 409 12.03 6.26 -12.79
C THR A 409 13.23 6.58 -13.69
N MET A 410 12.97 6.95 -14.93
CA MET A 410 14.01 7.39 -15.88
C MET A 410 13.87 8.88 -16.16
N MET A 411 15.00 9.55 -16.29
CA MET A 411 15.07 10.97 -16.64
C MET A 411 16.17 11.16 -17.67
N GLU A 412 15.83 11.73 -18.82
CA GLU A 412 16.74 11.86 -19.95
C GLU A 412 16.60 13.25 -20.59
N ALA A 413 17.73 13.82 -21.00
CA ALA A 413 17.73 15.08 -21.72
C ALA A 413 17.37 14.81 -23.19
N VAL A 414 16.39 15.55 -23.72
CA VAL A 414 15.92 15.41 -25.10
C VAL A 414 15.89 16.80 -25.78
N ASN A 415 15.64 16.85 -27.07
CA ASN A 415 15.56 18.09 -27.85
C ASN A 415 16.83 18.94 -27.65
N GLU A 416 17.98 18.37 -28.00
CA GLU A 416 19.32 18.98 -27.86
C GLU A 416 19.68 19.35 -26.41
N GLY A 417 19.18 18.56 -25.43
CA GLY A 417 19.46 18.79 -24.03
C GLY A 417 18.58 19.85 -23.36
N LYS A 418 17.63 20.43 -24.09
CA LYS A 418 16.78 21.52 -23.59
C LYS A 418 15.63 21.00 -22.72
N ASP A 419 14.90 19.97 -23.20
CA ASP A 419 13.70 19.44 -22.52
C ASP A 419 14.06 18.18 -21.75
N LEU A 420 13.24 17.85 -20.73
CA LEU A 420 13.38 16.64 -19.92
C LEU A 420 12.33 15.61 -20.32
N HIS A 421 12.75 14.45 -20.80
CA HIS A 421 11.90 13.25 -20.86
C HIS A 421 11.92 12.57 -19.51
N VAL A 422 10.77 12.36 -18.91
CA VAL A 422 10.62 11.65 -17.64
C VAL A 422 9.63 10.50 -17.84
N SER A 423 9.98 9.32 -17.32
CA SER A 423 9.08 8.16 -17.38
C SER A 423 9.15 7.34 -16.11
N VAL A 424 8.05 6.61 -15.85
CA VAL A 424 7.96 5.57 -14.81
C VAL A 424 7.48 4.28 -15.45
N THR A 425 8.15 3.17 -15.12
CA THR A 425 7.75 1.82 -15.51
C THR A 425 7.35 1.07 -14.25
N MET A 426 6.08 0.68 -14.17
CA MET A 426 5.50 0.02 -12.98
C MET A 426 4.94 -1.35 -13.40
N PRO A 427 5.63 -2.45 -13.06
CA PRO A 427 5.27 -3.78 -13.59
C PRO A 427 4.10 -4.45 -12.87
N SER A 428 3.66 -3.99 -11.70
CA SER A 428 2.81 -4.81 -10.81
C SER A 428 1.73 -4.02 -10.08
N ILE A 429 1.01 -3.13 -10.76
CA ILE A 429 -0.08 -2.34 -10.16
C ILE A 429 -1.31 -3.24 -9.95
N GLU A 430 -1.64 -3.52 -8.69
CA GLU A 430 -2.74 -4.40 -8.29
C GLU A 430 -3.96 -3.60 -7.86
N VAL A 431 -4.82 -3.26 -8.80
CA VAL A 431 -6.00 -2.42 -8.56
C VAL A 431 -7.25 -3.01 -9.18
N GLY A 432 -8.39 -2.68 -8.56
CA GLY A 432 -9.72 -2.97 -9.09
C GLY A 432 -10.67 -1.82 -8.80
N THR A 433 -11.77 -1.78 -9.54
CA THR A 433 -12.81 -0.76 -9.37
C THR A 433 -14.13 -1.37 -8.89
N VAL A 434 -14.13 -2.70 -8.65
CA VAL A 434 -15.26 -3.44 -8.08
C VAL A 434 -14.77 -4.30 -6.92
N GLY A 435 -15.61 -4.46 -5.92
CA GLY A 435 -15.38 -5.31 -4.76
C GLY A 435 -14.59 -4.63 -3.65
N GLY A 436 -14.60 -5.24 -2.48
CA GLY A 436 -13.85 -4.76 -1.32
C GLY A 436 -14.15 -3.31 -0.96
N GLY A 437 -13.12 -2.59 -0.58
CA GLY A 437 -13.19 -1.19 -0.15
C GLY A 437 -13.66 -0.20 -1.21
N THR A 438 -13.74 -0.60 -2.50
CA THR A 438 -14.18 0.29 -3.59
C THR A 438 -15.64 0.73 -3.43
N GLN A 439 -16.41 0.03 -2.60
CA GLN A 439 -17.84 0.32 -2.36
C GLN A 439 -18.08 1.25 -1.18
N LEU A 440 -17.06 1.51 -0.35
CA LEU A 440 -17.19 2.47 0.75
C LEU A 440 -17.53 3.86 0.18
N PRO A 441 -18.43 4.62 0.84
CA PRO A 441 -18.93 5.86 0.26
C PRO A 441 -17.85 6.84 -0.22
N SER A 442 -16.85 7.13 0.62
CA SER A 442 -15.77 8.07 0.27
C SER A 442 -14.89 7.55 -0.87
N GLN A 443 -14.53 6.26 -0.84
CA GLN A 443 -13.70 5.65 -1.87
C GLN A 443 -14.46 5.55 -3.21
N SER A 444 -15.73 5.21 -3.14
CA SER A 444 -16.63 5.17 -4.29
C SER A 444 -16.74 6.57 -4.94
N ALA A 445 -16.84 7.63 -4.13
CA ALA A 445 -16.87 9.02 -4.62
C ALA A 445 -15.55 9.39 -5.31
N CYS A 446 -14.41 8.98 -4.74
CA CYS A 446 -13.10 9.20 -5.39
C CYS A 446 -12.99 8.47 -6.74
N LEU A 447 -13.44 7.21 -6.81
CA LEU A 447 -13.47 6.46 -8.08
C LEU A 447 -14.41 7.11 -9.10
N ASN A 448 -15.52 7.68 -8.65
CA ASN A 448 -16.46 8.43 -9.49
C ASN A 448 -15.81 9.70 -10.05
N MET A 449 -15.11 10.45 -9.20
CA MET A 449 -14.38 11.65 -9.61
C MET A 449 -13.34 11.33 -10.70
N LEU A 450 -12.65 10.18 -10.59
CA LEU A 450 -11.70 9.72 -11.59
C LEU A 450 -12.38 9.16 -12.87
N GLY A 451 -13.71 8.98 -12.85
CA GLY A 451 -14.45 8.44 -13.98
C GLY A 451 -14.32 6.92 -14.15
N VAL A 452 -13.93 6.21 -13.07
CA VAL A 452 -13.63 4.75 -13.14
C VAL A 452 -14.44 3.92 -12.12
N LYS A 453 -15.52 4.48 -11.58
CA LYS A 453 -16.33 3.79 -10.57
C LYS A 453 -17.01 2.54 -11.13
N GLY A 454 -16.84 1.42 -10.44
CA GLY A 454 -17.55 0.18 -10.73
C GLY A 454 -17.04 -0.57 -11.96
N ALA A 455 -17.87 -1.48 -12.47
CA ALA A 455 -17.56 -2.26 -13.66
C ALA A 455 -17.85 -1.44 -14.93
N ASN A 456 -16.94 -1.52 -15.89
CA ASN A 456 -17.17 -0.92 -17.20
C ASN A 456 -18.18 -1.78 -17.98
N LYS A 457 -19.24 -1.19 -18.47
CA LYS A 457 -20.33 -1.89 -19.14
C LYS A 457 -20.02 -2.27 -20.60
N GLU A 458 -19.15 -1.48 -21.24
CA GLU A 458 -18.81 -1.68 -22.67
C GLU A 458 -17.61 -2.60 -22.85
N SER A 459 -16.61 -2.48 -21.98
CA SER A 459 -15.36 -3.23 -22.11
C SER A 459 -14.87 -3.66 -20.73
N ALA A 460 -15.08 -4.91 -20.37
CA ALA A 460 -14.69 -5.47 -19.07
C ALA A 460 -13.19 -5.22 -18.80
N GLY A 461 -12.90 -4.66 -17.63
CA GLY A 461 -11.52 -4.33 -17.20
C GLY A 461 -11.07 -2.93 -17.58
N SER A 462 -11.84 -2.20 -18.37
CA SER A 462 -11.43 -0.87 -18.84
C SER A 462 -11.24 0.12 -17.68
N ASN A 463 -12.15 0.09 -16.69
CA ASN A 463 -12.07 0.98 -15.53
C ASN A 463 -10.82 0.67 -14.66
N ALA A 464 -10.57 -0.61 -14.39
CA ALA A 464 -9.39 -1.02 -13.61
C ALA A 464 -8.08 -0.71 -14.37
N ARG A 465 -8.06 -0.90 -15.69
CA ARG A 465 -6.90 -0.51 -16.52
C ARG A 465 -6.67 0.99 -16.49
N GLN A 466 -7.74 1.78 -16.56
CA GLN A 466 -7.64 3.24 -16.47
C GLN A 466 -7.17 3.67 -15.07
N LEU A 467 -7.64 3.04 -14.00
CA LEU A 467 -7.16 3.31 -12.64
C LEU A 467 -5.65 3.04 -12.52
N ALA A 468 -5.16 1.93 -13.11
CA ALA A 468 -3.72 1.63 -13.10
C ALA A 468 -2.91 2.72 -13.82
N LYS A 469 -3.42 3.24 -14.94
CA LYS A 469 -2.79 4.37 -15.65
C LYS A 469 -2.78 5.64 -14.79
N VAL A 470 -3.86 5.91 -14.04
CA VAL A 470 -3.93 7.03 -13.09
C VAL A 470 -2.88 6.86 -11.99
N VAL A 471 -2.72 5.65 -11.42
CA VAL A 471 -1.67 5.37 -10.42
C VAL A 471 -0.30 5.72 -10.99
N ALA A 472 0.02 5.23 -12.19
CA ALA A 472 1.32 5.50 -12.82
C ALA A 472 1.53 7.01 -13.10
N ALA A 473 0.49 7.71 -13.54
CA ALA A 473 0.57 9.16 -13.79
C ALA A 473 0.78 9.96 -12.50
N VAL A 474 0.13 9.57 -11.40
CA VAL A 474 0.33 10.19 -10.08
C VAL A 474 1.76 9.94 -9.59
N VAL A 475 2.28 8.71 -9.78
CA VAL A 475 3.67 8.38 -9.43
C VAL A 475 4.62 9.22 -10.28
N LEU A 476 4.40 9.33 -11.60
CA LEU A 476 5.22 10.20 -12.49
C LEU A 476 5.29 11.63 -11.96
N ALA A 477 4.14 12.21 -11.60
CA ALA A 477 4.05 13.58 -11.08
C ALA A 477 4.78 13.74 -9.73
N GLY A 478 4.59 12.79 -8.83
CA GLY A 478 5.26 12.78 -7.52
C GLY A 478 6.77 12.65 -7.64
N GLU A 479 7.22 11.70 -8.46
CA GLU A 479 8.65 11.48 -8.73
C GLU A 479 9.31 12.73 -9.31
N LEU A 480 8.71 13.30 -10.35
CA LEU A 480 9.19 14.54 -10.99
C LEU A 480 9.35 15.67 -9.98
N SER A 481 8.33 15.85 -9.13
CA SER A 481 8.32 16.97 -8.17
C SER A 481 9.31 16.74 -7.03
N LEU A 482 9.37 15.54 -6.44
CA LEU A 482 10.32 15.26 -5.36
C LEU A 482 11.76 15.35 -5.85
N MET A 483 12.08 14.75 -7.01
CA MET A 483 13.42 14.83 -7.60
C MET A 483 13.83 16.30 -7.82
N SER A 484 12.89 17.12 -8.28
CA SER A 484 13.13 18.56 -8.48
C SER A 484 13.42 19.28 -7.15
N ALA A 485 12.68 18.95 -6.08
CA ALA A 485 12.91 19.54 -4.76
C ALA A 485 14.28 19.16 -4.19
N ILE A 486 14.71 17.92 -4.42
CA ILE A 486 16.04 17.44 -3.99
C ILE A 486 17.13 18.17 -4.79
N ALA A 487 17.01 18.20 -6.12
CA ALA A 487 17.98 18.86 -7.03
C ALA A 487 18.11 20.37 -6.70
N ALA A 488 17.02 21.01 -6.28
CA ALA A 488 17.02 22.44 -5.90
C ALA A 488 17.44 22.68 -4.44
N GLY A 489 17.77 21.65 -3.65
CA GLY A 489 18.13 21.78 -2.23
C GLY A 489 16.98 22.26 -1.35
N GLN A 490 15.73 22.06 -1.76
CA GLN A 490 14.54 22.60 -1.08
C GLN A 490 13.83 21.62 -0.16
N LEU A 491 14.19 20.33 -0.23
CA LEU A 491 13.45 19.26 0.47
C LEU A 491 13.40 19.49 1.99
N VAL A 492 14.57 19.70 2.61
CA VAL A 492 14.68 19.89 4.07
C VAL A 492 13.89 21.13 4.51
N LYS A 493 14.01 22.23 3.76
CA LYS A 493 13.29 23.49 4.04
C LYS A 493 11.77 23.28 4.03
N SER A 494 11.26 22.51 3.08
CA SER A 494 9.83 22.20 2.96
C SER A 494 9.34 21.34 4.13
N HIS A 495 10.10 20.32 4.51
CA HIS A 495 9.76 19.45 5.64
C HIS A 495 9.77 20.23 6.97
N MET A 496 10.74 21.10 7.17
CA MET A 496 10.80 21.95 8.38
C MET A 496 9.61 22.91 8.45
N LYS A 497 9.13 23.38 7.31
CA LYS A 497 8.01 24.33 7.25
C LYS A 497 6.64 23.65 7.46
N TYR A 498 6.41 22.46 6.87
CA TYR A 498 5.08 21.87 6.77
C TYR A 498 4.86 20.65 7.66
N ASN A 499 5.92 19.94 8.06
CA ASN A 499 5.80 18.70 8.82
C ASN A 499 6.20 18.82 10.29
N ARG A 500 6.85 19.92 10.66
CA ARG A 500 7.27 20.14 12.06
C ARG A 500 6.15 20.79 12.85
N SER A 501 5.80 20.22 14.01
CA SER A 501 4.82 20.85 14.89
C SER A 501 5.40 22.18 15.42
N ASN A 502 4.63 23.25 15.31
CA ASN A 502 4.96 24.58 15.84
C ASN A 502 4.60 24.71 17.32
N ILE A 503 4.74 23.63 18.09
CA ILE A 503 4.60 23.74 19.55
C ILE A 503 5.86 24.48 20.04
N ASP A 504 5.67 25.72 20.37
CA ASP A 504 6.71 26.58 20.94
C ASP A 504 7.09 26.05 22.33
N ILE A 505 8.27 25.45 22.43
CA ILE A 505 8.83 24.96 23.70
C ILE A 505 9.22 26.14 24.61
N ARG A 506 8.95 27.40 24.21
CA ARG A 506 9.31 28.61 24.97
C ARG A 506 8.31 28.99 26.05
N ALA A 507 7.29 28.19 26.34
CA ALA A 507 6.26 28.57 27.32
C ALA A 507 6.38 27.82 28.66
N THR A 508 7.58 27.43 29.07
CA THR A 508 7.82 26.93 30.44
C THR A 508 9.16 27.44 30.98
N ASN A 509 9.16 28.72 31.34
CA ASN A 509 10.10 29.27 32.30
C ASN A 509 9.33 30.21 33.21
#